data_bf07488614f67a923c1d93d636ea4ffa
#
_entry.id   bf07488614f67a923c1d93d636ea4ffa
#
_cell.length_a   1.000
_cell.length_b   1.000
_cell.length_c   1.000
_cell.angle_alpha   90.00
_cell.angle_beta   90.00
_cell.angle_gamma   90.00
#
_symmetry.space_group_name_H-M   'P 1'
#
loop_
_entity.id
_entity.type
_entity.pdbx_description
1 polymer ?
#
loop_
_entity_poly.entity_id
_entity_poly.type
_entity_poly.pdbx_seq_one_letter_code
_entity_poly.pdbx_strand_id
1 'polypeptide(L)'
;MTGYFIAGALLLAALALVLLERRRTRQTIRRLDEMITAAMAGRFCEKDFDESRLSSLENRLAQYLTASTLSAGQIQQQKDQLSALISDIAHQTRTPTANLQLYSQLMGEQPLSPQARGCMQAITAQTEKLESLMEALVKTSRLESGVLAMTPKR
;
A
#
# COMPACT_ATOMS: atom_id res chain seq x y z
N MET A 1 23.93 40.83 -54.64
CA MET A 1 23.59 39.40 -54.65
C MET A 1 24.14 38.68 -53.40
N THR A 2 25.33 38.94 -52.95
CA THR A 2 25.94 38.30 -51.75
C THR A 2 25.16 38.47 -50.44
N GLY A 3 24.49 39.62 -50.26
CA GLY A 3 23.71 39.87 -49.02
C GLY A 3 22.49 38.95 -48.80
N TYR A 4 21.84 38.56 -49.92
CA TYR A 4 20.67 37.64 -49.81
C TYR A 4 21.08 36.19 -49.47
N PHE A 5 22.28 35.77 -49.89
CA PHE A 5 22.82 34.43 -49.55
C PHE A 5 23.20 34.37 -48.06
N ILE A 6 23.76 35.45 -47.51
CA ILE A 6 24.12 35.55 -46.09
C ILE A 6 22.85 35.58 -45.23
N ALA A 7 21.83 36.33 -45.61
CA ALA A 7 20.56 36.38 -44.90
C ALA A 7 19.84 35.02 -44.91
N GLY A 8 19.84 34.31 -46.06
CA GLY A 8 19.30 32.96 -46.16
C GLY A 8 20.00 31.92 -45.30
N ALA A 9 21.35 32.00 -45.26
CA ALA A 9 22.14 31.11 -44.38
C ALA A 9 21.88 31.33 -42.90
N LEU A 10 21.76 32.60 -42.48
CA LEU A 10 21.42 32.95 -41.08
C LEU A 10 20.02 32.48 -40.67
N LEU A 11 19.05 32.59 -41.57
CA LEU A 11 17.68 32.11 -41.35
C LEU A 11 17.65 30.58 -41.23
N LEU A 12 18.35 29.87 -42.05
CA LEU A 12 18.47 28.40 -41.98
C LEU A 12 19.18 27.98 -40.67
N ALA A 13 20.24 28.65 -40.28
CA ALA A 13 20.95 28.38 -39.02
C ALA A 13 20.05 28.64 -37.78
N ALA A 14 19.30 29.75 -37.80
CA ALA A 14 18.33 30.02 -36.74
C ALA A 14 17.20 28.97 -36.65
N LEU A 15 16.67 28.56 -37.81
CA LEU A 15 15.66 27.52 -37.87
C LEU A 15 16.20 26.16 -37.37
N ALA A 16 17.43 25.81 -37.76
CA ALA A 16 18.10 24.59 -37.31
C ALA A 16 18.31 24.59 -35.78
N LEU A 17 18.74 25.74 -35.19
CA LEU A 17 18.86 25.90 -33.75
C LEU A 17 17.53 25.71 -33.02
N VAL A 18 16.46 26.35 -33.50
CA VAL A 18 15.11 26.21 -32.90
C VAL A 18 14.62 24.76 -32.99
N LEU A 19 14.86 24.09 -34.07
CA LEU A 19 14.48 22.67 -34.28
C LEU A 19 15.28 21.75 -33.33
N LEU A 20 16.56 22.01 -33.12
CA LEU A 20 17.40 21.26 -32.20
C LEU A 20 16.96 21.47 -30.74
N GLU A 21 16.65 22.70 -30.33
CA GLU A 21 16.12 22.98 -28.99
C GLU A 21 14.77 22.33 -28.77
N ARG A 22 13.85 22.41 -29.72
CA ARG A 22 12.55 21.72 -29.63
C ARG A 22 12.70 20.20 -29.52
N ARG A 23 13.65 19.60 -30.24
CA ARG A 23 13.91 18.15 -30.12
C ARG A 23 14.46 17.79 -28.75
N ARG A 24 15.39 18.56 -28.18
CA ARG A 24 15.94 18.37 -26.83
C ARG A 24 14.85 18.45 -25.77
N THR A 25 14.02 19.51 -25.78
CA THR A 25 12.93 19.69 -24.83
C THR A 25 11.91 18.55 -24.89
N ARG A 26 11.53 18.13 -26.10
CA ARG A 26 10.60 17.01 -26.27
C ARG A 26 11.16 15.67 -25.75
N GLN A 27 12.45 15.45 -25.92
CA GLN A 27 13.10 14.24 -25.39
C GLN A 27 13.11 14.22 -23.87
N THR A 28 13.40 15.37 -23.22
CA THR A 28 13.37 15.47 -21.74
C THR A 28 11.97 15.24 -21.19
N ILE A 29 10.96 15.90 -21.77
CA ILE A 29 9.56 15.71 -21.34
C ILE A 29 9.12 14.25 -21.48
N ARG A 30 9.45 13.61 -22.59
CA ARG A 30 9.08 12.21 -22.81
C ARG A 30 9.75 11.27 -21.82
N ARG A 31 11.00 11.51 -21.43
CA ARG A 31 11.69 10.73 -20.39
C ARG A 31 11.06 10.90 -19.01
N LEU A 32 10.70 12.13 -18.66
CA LEU A 32 10.00 12.39 -17.40
C LEU A 32 8.65 11.67 -17.34
N ASP A 33 7.91 11.67 -18.44
CA ASP A 33 6.64 10.97 -18.57
C ASP A 33 6.81 9.44 -18.44
N GLU A 34 7.84 8.89 -19.09
CA GLU A 34 8.21 7.47 -18.98
C GLU A 34 8.59 7.09 -17.53
N MET A 35 9.36 7.94 -16.82
CA MET A 35 9.73 7.73 -15.42
C MET A 35 8.51 7.76 -14.50
N ILE A 36 7.62 8.75 -14.66
CA ILE A 36 6.39 8.85 -13.86
C ILE A 36 5.48 7.65 -14.12
N THR A 37 5.32 7.27 -15.39
CA THR A 37 4.48 6.11 -15.75
C THR A 37 5.03 4.80 -15.19
N ALA A 38 6.35 4.60 -15.24
CA ALA A 38 7.00 3.43 -14.64
C ALA A 38 6.85 3.40 -13.11
N ALA A 39 6.96 4.56 -12.45
CA ALA A 39 6.76 4.69 -11.01
C ALA A 39 5.31 4.38 -10.60
N MET A 40 4.32 4.90 -11.31
CA MET A 40 2.90 4.61 -11.08
C MET A 40 2.57 3.13 -11.28
N ALA A 41 3.28 2.45 -12.18
CA ALA A 41 3.12 1.01 -12.39
C ALA A 41 3.92 0.15 -11.38
N GLY A 42 4.61 0.76 -10.40
CA GLY A 42 5.44 0.05 -9.40
C GLY A 42 6.67 -0.64 -9.99
N ARG A 43 7.05 -0.31 -11.23
CA ARG A 43 8.17 -0.94 -11.98
C ARG A 43 9.35 0.00 -12.19
N PHE A 44 9.43 1.07 -11.41
CA PHE A 44 10.53 2.03 -11.53
C PHE A 44 11.85 1.39 -11.09
N CYS A 45 12.85 1.40 -11.98
CA CYS A 45 14.20 0.95 -11.70
C CYS A 45 15.20 2.02 -12.20
N GLU A 46 16.03 2.52 -11.31
CA GLU A 46 17.01 3.58 -11.58
C GLU A 46 18.06 3.17 -12.64
N LYS A 47 18.31 1.86 -12.79
CA LYS A 47 19.29 1.31 -13.74
C LYS A 47 18.91 1.45 -15.21
N ASP A 48 17.65 1.72 -15.49
CA ASP A 48 17.14 1.86 -16.85
C ASP A 48 17.44 3.23 -17.47
N PHE A 49 17.98 4.18 -16.66
CA PHE A 49 18.29 5.53 -17.07
C PHE A 49 19.80 5.79 -17.03
N ASP A 50 20.36 6.23 -18.16
CA ASP A 50 21.79 6.52 -18.32
C ASP A 50 22.20 7.72 -17.43
N GLU A 51 22.94 7.44 -16.35
CA GLU A 51 23.37 8.43 -15.34
C GLU A 51 24.23 9.57 -15.93
N SER A 52 24.93 9.31 -17.04
CA SER A 52 25.86 10.29 -17.64
C SER A 52 25.20 11.51 -18.27
N ARG A 53 23.85 11.50 -18.44
CA ARG A 53 23.07 12.52 -19.13
C ARG A 53 21.93 13.12 -18.32
N LEU A 54 21.75 12.71 -17.07
CA LEU A 54 20.66 13.20 -16.22
C LEU A 54 20.99 14.60 -15.70
N SER A 55 20.04 15.52 -15.87
CA SER A 55 20.13 16.83 -15.18
C SER A 55 19.96 16.64 -13.67
N SER A 56 20.42 17.59 -12.87
CA SER A 56 20.26 17.53 -11.41
C SER A 56 18.80 17.36 -10.96
N LEU A 57 17.85 17.83 -11.76
CA LEU A 57 16.41 17.68 -11.52
C LEU A 57 15.93 16.26 -11.78
N GLU A 58 16.37 15.64 -12.87
CA GLU A 58 16.05 14.25 -13.22
C GLU A 58 16.57 13.29 -12.14
N ASN A 59 17.80 13.49 -11.65
CA ASN A 59 18.37 12.72 -10.55
C ASN A 59 17.56 12.86 -9.25
N ARG A 60 17.16 14.08 -8.88
CA ARG A 60 16.33 14.29 -7.70
C ARG A 60 14.95 13.63 -7.84
N LEU A 61 14.36 13.70 -9.00
CA LEU A 61 13.08 13.05 -9.28
C LEU A 61 13.20 11.52 -9.21
N ALA A 62 14.25 10.94 -9.81
CA ALA A 62 14.55 9.52 -9.74
C ALA A 62 14.69 9.04 -8.29
N GLN A 63 15.50 9.74 -7.48
CA GLN A 63 15.67 9.43 -6.07
C GLN A 63 14.36 9.52 -5.28
N TYR A 64 13.54 10.54 -5.53
CA TYR A 64 12.25 10.69 -4.87
C TYR A 64 11.28 9.57 -5.23
N LEU A 65 11.20 9.21 -6.52
CA LEU A 65 10.33 8.12 -7.00
C LEU A 65 10.77 6.76 -6.45
N THR A 66 12.09 6.50 -6.41
CA THR A 66 12.65 5.28 -5.80
C THR A 66 12.31 5.20 -4.31
N ALA A 67 12.55 6.29 -3.56
CA ALA A 67 12.22 6.34 -2.13
C ALA A 67 10.72 6.17 -1.87
N SER A 68 9.88 6.77 -2.70
CA SER A 68 8.41 6.66 -2.61
C SER A 68 7.92 5.24 -2.88
N THR A 69 8.44 4.56 -3.90
CA THR A 69 8.07 3.17 -4.21
C THR A 69 8.53 2.20 -3.13
N LEU A 70 9.74 2.37 -2.60
CA LEU A 70 10.24 1.58 -1.47
C LEU A 70 9.39 1.79 -0.21
N SER A 71 9.03 3.04 0.10
CA SER A 71 8.16 3.36 1.25
C SER A 71 6.78 2.72 1.09
N ALA A 72 6.17 2.79 -0.10
CA ALA A 72 4.88 2.16 -0.37
C ALA A 72 4.96 0.63 -0.19
N GLY A 73 6.03 0.00 -0.66
CA GLY A 73 6.28 -1.44 -0.47
C GLY A 73 6.41 -1.82 1.01
N GLN A 74 7.15 -1.01 1.80
CA GLN A 74 7.30 -1.24 3.24
C GLN A 74 5.96 -1.12 3.99
N ILE A 75 5.15 -0.12 3.66
CA ILE A 75 3.82 0.05 4.25
C ILE A 75 2.92 -1.16 3.95
N GLN A 76 2.95 -1.66 2.71
CA GLN A 76 2.18 -2.85 2.36
C GLN A 76 2.66 -4.08 3.13
N GLN A 77 3.96 -4.31 3.23
CA GLN A 77 4.52 -5.40 4.00
C GLN A 77 4.15 -5.32 5.49
N GLN A 78 4.18 -4.12 6.09
CA GLN A 78 3.75 -3.92 7.47
C GLN A 78 2.25 -4.23 7.67
N LYS A 79 1.40 -3.85 6.73
CA LYS A 79 -0.03 -4.20 6.74
C LYS A 79 -0.25 -5.71 6.69
N ASP A 80 0.48 -6.40 5.83
CA ASP A 80 0.36 -7.86 5.69
C ASP A 80 0.83 -8.58 6.96
N GLN A 81 1.94 -8.14 7.57
CA GLN A 81 2.44 -8.65 8.84
C GLN A 81 1.44 -8.41 9.98
N LEU A 82 0.85 -7.22 10.05
CA LEU A 82 -0.17 -6.91 11.06
C LEU A 82 -1.42 -7.78 10.90
N SER A 83 -1.87 -7.98 9.68
CA SER A 83 -3.01 -8.84 9.36
C SER A 83 -2.77 -10.31 9.77
N ALA A 84 -1.56 -10.83 9.48
CA ALA A 84 -1.15 -12.16 9.91
C ALA A 84 -1.13 -12.27 11.45
N LEU A 85 -0.53 -11.30 12.13
CA LEU A 85 -0.48 -11.26 13.60
C LEU A 85 -1.88 -11.24 14.23
N ILE A 86 -2.79 -10.42 13.71
CA ILE A 86 -4.19 -10.37 14.17
C ILE A 86 -4.87 -11.74 13.98
N SER A 87 -4.66 -12.39 12.85
CA SER A 87 -5.20 -13.72 12.58
C SER A 87 -4.67 -14.76 13.58
N ASP A 88 -3.38 -14.74 13.86
CA ASP A 88 -2.74 -15.66 14.81
C ASP A 88 -3.26 -15.44 16.24
N ILE A 89 -3.36 -14.19 16.70
CA ILE A 89 -3.93 -13.86 18.01
C ILE A 89 -5.37 -14.37 18.10
N ALA A 90 -6.18 -14.16 17.07
CA ALA A 90 -7.56 -14.62 17.06
C ALA A 90 -7.65 -16.16 17.16
N HIS A 91 -6.80 -16.86 16.42
CA HIS A 91 -6.75 -18.32 16.51
C HIS A 91 -6.29 -18.82 17.88
N GLN A 92 -5.25 -18.24 18.45
CA GLN A 92 -4.72 -18.61 19.76
C GLN A 92 -5.67 -18.23 20.91
N THR A 93 -6.47 -17.19 20.76
CA THR A 93 -7.46 -16.78 21.77
C THR A 93 -8.72 -17.62 21.71
N ARG A 94 -9.09 -18.14 20.53
CA ARG A 94 -10.31 -18.95 20.39
C ARG A 94 -10.31 -20.20 21.26
N THR A 95 -9.19 -20.89 21.37
CA THR A 95 -9.08 -22.12 22.18
C THR A 95 -9.34 -21.89 23.66
N PRO A 96 -8.66 -20.95 24.37
CA PRO A 96 -8.94 -20.68 25.77
C PRO A 96 -10.35 -20.12 25.98
N THR A 97 -10.88 -19.35 25.04
CA THR A 97 -12.26 -18.83 25.11
C THR A 97 -13.28 -19.97 25.04
N ALA A 98 -13.12 -20.90 24.11
CA ALA A 98 -13.97 -22.08 24.00
C ALA A 98 -13.90 -22.98 25.27
N ASN A 99 -12.71 -23.11 25.87
CA ASN A 99 -12.56 -23.85 27.12
C ASN A 99 -13.29 -23.15 28.28
N LEU A 100 -13.22 -21.80 28.35
CA LEU A 100 -13.97 -21.02 29.36
C LEU A 100 -15.49 -21.22 29.20
N GLN A 101 -15.99 -21.22 27.97
CA GLN A 101 -17.41 -21.50 27.68
C GLN A 101 -17.80 -22.91 28.14
N LEU A 102 -16.98 -23.92 27.79
CA LEU A 102 -17.22 -25.30 28.18
C LEU A 102 -17.26 -25.47 29.70
N TYR A 103 -16.26 -24.90 30.43
CA TYR A 103 -16.24 -24.97 31.89
C TYR A 103 -17.42 -24.21 32.50
N SER A 104 -17.82 -23.08 31.94
CA SER A 104 -19.01 -22.35 32.39
C SER A 104 -20.29 -23.18 32.22
N GLN A 105 -20.44 -23.91 31.13
CA GLN A 105 -21.57 -24.81 30.90
C GLN A 105 -21.58 -25.98 31.90
N LEU A 106 -20.45 -26.68 32.06
CA LEU A 106 -20.32 -27.80 33.00
C LEU A 106 -20.58 -27.38 34.44
N MET A 107 -20.11 -26.20 34.84
CA MET A 107 -20.42 -25.65 36.18
C MET A 107 -21.89 -25.29 36.33
N GLY A 108 -22.55 -24.82 35.26
CA GLY A 108 -23.98 -24.50 35.27
C GLY A 108 -24.90 -25.70 35.51
N GLU A 109 -24.42 -26.93 35.21
CA GLU A 109 -25.14 -28.20 35.45
C GLU A 109 -25.09 -28.62 36.93
N GLN A 110 -24.21 -28.04 37.73
CA GLN A 110 -24.08 -28.34 39.15
C GLN A 110 -25.06 -27.50 40.02
N PRO A 111 -25.42 -27.97 41.20
CA PRO A 111 -26.24 -27.20 42.16
C PRO A 111 -25.44 -26.00 42.69
N LEU A 112 -25.57 -24.86 42.00
CA LEU A 112 -24.90 -23.61 42.38
C LEU A 112 -25.76 -22.75 43.30
N SER A 113 -25.10 -22.03 44.22
CA SER A 113 -25.76 -20.95 44.95
C SER A 113 -26.22 -19.84 44.00
N PRO A 114 -27.23 -19.04 44.35
CA PRO A 114 -27.68 -17.92 43.52
C PRO A 114 -26.57 -16.96 43.12
N GLN A 115 -25.64 -16.71 44.04
CA GLN A 115 -24.49 -15.85 43.80
C GLN A 115 -23.50 -16.49 42.78
N ALA A 116 -23.18 -17.77 42.95
CA ALA A 116 -22.30 -18.49 42.04
C ALA A 116 -22.89 -18.56 40.60
N ARG A 117 -24.22 -18.76 40.51
CA ARG A 117 -24.92 -18.76 39.21
C ARG A 117 -24.84 -17.39 38.54
N GLY A 118 -24.99 -16.28 39.29
CA GLY A 118 -24.81 -14.94 38.72
C GLY A 118 -23.39 -14.71 38.21
N CYS A 119 -22.36 -15.17 38.93
CA CYS A 119 -20.97 -15.09 38.46
C CYS A 119 -20.74 -15.89 37.19
N MET A 120 -21.29 -17.11 37.08
CA MET A 120 -21.18 -17.93 35.88
C MET A 120 -21.83 -17.27 34.64
N GLN A 121 -23.03 -16.72 34.81
CA GLN A 121 -23.70 -15.98 33.73
C GLN A 121 -22.88 -14.78 33.28
N ALA A 122 -22.25 -14.06 34.20
CA ALA A 122 -21.38 -12.93 33.88
C ALA A 122 -20.13 -13.39 33.08
N ILE A 123 -19.51 -14.51 33.46
CA ILE A 123 -18.36 -15.09 32.76
C ILE A 123 -18.77 -15.48 31.32
N THR A 124 -19.88 -16.22 31.15
CA THR A 124 -20.40 -16.62 29.86
C THR A 124 -20.61 -15.41 28.95
N ALA A 125 -21.31 -14.39 29.45
CA ALA A 125 -21.58 -13.16 28.68
C ALA A 125 -20.29 -12.42 28.25
N GLN A 126 -19.27 -12.37 29.16
CA GLN A 126 -17.99 -11.74 28.79
C GLN A 126 -17.21 -12.57 27.76
N THR A 127 -17.29 -13.90 27.85
CA THR A 127 -16.62 -14.80 26.89
C THR A 127 -17.22 -14.66 25.49
N GLU A 128 -18.56 -14.62 25.37
CA GLU A 128 -19.28 -14.40 24.12
C GLU A 128 -18.94 -13.01 23.52
N LYS A 129 -18.86 -11.98 24.37
CA LYS A 129 -18.44 -10.67 23.94
C LYS A 129 -17.02 -10.65 23.41
N LEU A 130 -16.08 -11.34 24.07
CA LEU A 130 -14.70 -11.46 23.61
C LEU A 130 -14.63 -12.13 22.24
N GLU A 131 -15.37 -13.20 22.02
CA GLU A 131 -15.46 -13.90 20.73
C GLU A 131 -15.94 -12.97 19.62
N SER A 132 -17.03 -12.24 19.86
CA SER A 132 -17.56 -11.26 18.91
C SER A 132 -16.55 -10.14 18.56
N LEU A 133 -15.80 -9.66 19.54
CA LEU A 133 -14.76 -8.65 19.31
C LEU A 133 -13.60 -9.19 18.48
N MET A 134 -13.17 -10.43 18.73
CA MET A 134 -12.12 -11.08 17.95
C MET A 134 -12.55 -11.29 16.49
N GLU A 135 -13.78 -11.73 16.26
CA GLU A 135 -14.32 -11.86 14.90
C GLU A 135 -14.38 -10.52 14.15
N ALA A 136 -14.85 -9.47 14.83
CA ALA A 136 -14.88 -8.13 14.27
C ALA A 136 -13.47 -7.63 13.93
N LEU A 137 -12.49 -7.87 14.79
CA LEU A 137 -11.10 -7.47 14.58
C LEU A 137 -10.49 -8.16 13.36
N VAL A 138 -10.68 -9.49 13.23
CA VAL A 138 -10.22 -10.25 12.06
C VAL A 138 -10.87 -9.76 10.77
N LYS A 139 -12.18 -9.51 10.81
CA LYS A 139 -12.94 -9.01 9.66
C LYS A 139 -12.43 -7.64 9.21
N THR A 140 -12.22 -6.73 10.15
CA THR A 140 -11.69 -5.37 9.87
C THR A 140 -10.29 -5.45 9.27
N SER A 141 -9.40 -6.26 9.88
CA SER A 141 -8.04 -6.46 9.37
C SER A 141 -8.00 -6.99 7.94
N ARG A 142 -8.88 -7.93 7.59
CA ARG A 142 -9.00 -8.47 6.22
C ARG A 142 -9.55 -7.46 5.22
N LEU A 143 -10.43 -6.57 5.65
CA LEU A 143 -10.94 -5.47 4.80
C LEU A 143 -9.84 -4.45 4.50
N GLU A 144 -9.04 -4.07 5.51
CA GLU A 144 -7.95 -3.12 5.36
C GLU A 144 -6.78 -3.66 4.52
N SER A 145 -6.52 -4.97 4.59
CA SER A 145 -5.49 -5.62 3.76
C SER A 145 -5.92 -5.87 2.31
N GLY A 146 -7.18 -5.55 1.95
CA GLY A 146 -7.70 -5.71 0.58
C GLY A 146 -7.98 -7.17 0.17
N VAL A 147 -7.89 -8.12 1.10
CA VAL A 147 -8.14 -9.56 0.84
C VAL A 147 -9.63 -9.86 0.62
N LEU A 148 -10.52 -9.01 1.14
CA LEU A 148 -11.96 -9.11 0.90
C LEU A 148 -12.37 -8.08 -0.17
N ALA A 149 -12.46 -8.53 -1.42
CA ALA A 149 -13.18 -7.78 -2.45
C ALA A 149 -14.65 -7.65 -2.00
N MET A 150 -15.11 -6.42 -1.80
CA MET A 150 -16.53 -6.16 -1.58
C MET A 150 -17.27 -6.48 -2.89
N THR A 151 -17.90 -7.64 -2.98
CA THR A 151 -18.92 -7.91 -4.00
C THR A 151 -20.21 -7.22 -3.54
N PRO A 152 -20.63 -6.13 -4.18
CA PRO A 152 -21.93 -5.55 -3.87
C PRO A 152 -23.01 -6.58 -4.25
N LYS A 153 -23.79 -7.03 -3.28
CA LYS A 153 -25.04 -7.74 -3.57
C LYS A 153 -25.99 -6.74 -4.22
N ARG A 154 -26.35 -7.00 -5.46
CA ARG A 154 -27.50 -6.38 -6.13
C ARG A 154 -28.80 -6.80 -5.44
#